data_6a5fef8b5fe20e9139246f8a048c2329
#
_entry.id   6a5fef8b5fe20e9139246f8a048c2329
#
_cell.length_a   1.000
_cell.length_b   1.000
_cell.length_c   1.000
_cell.angle_alpha   90.00
_cell.angle_beta   90.00
_cell.angle_gamma   90.00
#
_symmetry.space_group_name_H-M   'P 1'
#
loop_
_entity.id
_entity.type
_entity.pdbx_description
1 polymer ?
#
loop_
_entity_poly.entity_id
_entity_poly.type
_entity_poly.pdbx_seq_one_letter_code
_entity_poly.pdbx_strand_id
1 'polypeptide(L)'
;MGASVWSYFVPYQSDISKALQELRKTVFSQGKYFRRPAFWKDMTFAEFLPPVPDLTEEEKQEYLIDFKKLQSLPEPTSIETLIEWNAEDGTHSIIDISEISESPDFGTAAPLSSIELQNFFGTNKPSRKMIENQEAALSEYLHQKMGRGRWEGTYIIVYKEQLPDEIYFTGFSGD
;
A
#
# COMPACT_ATOMS: atom_id res chain seq x y z
N MET A 1 -13.80 8.96 -1.63
CA MET A 1 -12.43 8.74 -2.12
C MET A 1 -12.07 7.31 -1.77
N GLY A 2 -11.66 6.51 -2.73
CA GLY A 2 -11.34 5.09 -2.52
C GLY A 2 -9.87 4.94 -2.11
N ALA A 3 -9.55 3.96 -1.27
CA ALA A 3 -8.17 3.63 -0.95
C ALA A 3 -7.47 3.01 -2.18
N SER A 4 -6.22 3.37 -2.42
CA SER A 4 -5.42 2.74 -3.47
C SER A 4 -5.13 1.28 -3.13
N VAL A 5 -5.41 0.39 -4.07
CA VAL A 5 -5.15 -1.05 -3.91
C VAL A 5 -3.77 -1.36 -4.48
N TRP A 6 -3.04 -2.21 -3.77
CA TRP A 6 -1.75 -2.73 -4.22
C TRP A 6 -1.71 -4.26 -4.08
N SER A 7 -0.89 -4.91 -4.93
CA SER A 7 -0.70 -6.36 -4.89
C SER A 7 0.68 -6.78 -5.38
N TYR A 8 1.20 -7.88 -4.83
CA TYR A 8 2.52 -8.43 -5.16
C TYR A 8 2.54 -9.95 -5.01
N PHE A 9 3.20 -10.63 -5.95
CA PHE A 9 3.58 -12.03 -5.81
C PHE A 9 5.08 -12.11 -5.49
N VAL A 10 5.44 -12.89 -4.48
CA VAL A 10 6.85 -13.17 -4.14
C VAL A 10 7.05 -14.67 -3.97
N PRO A 11 8.27 -15.21 -4.19
CA PRO A 11 8.56 -16.61 -3.93
C PRO A 11 8.19 -17.03 -2.52
N TYR A 12 7.66 -18.24 -2.36
CA TYR A 12 7.32 -18.76 -1.06
C TYR A 12 8.56 -18.92 -0.16
N GLN A 13 8.42 -18.49 1.07
CA GLN A 13 9.31 -18.80 2.18
C GLN A 13 8.47 -19.03 3.44
N SER A 14 8.90 -19.95 4.31
CA SER A 14 8.15 -20.32 5.53
C SER A 14 8.07 -19.18 6.54
N ASP A 15 9.05 -18.27 6.52
CA ASP A 15 9.05 -17.03 7.31
C ASP A 15 8.37 -15.91 6.51
N ILE A 16 7.06 -15.76 6.73
CA ILE A 16 6.24 -14.75 6.03
C ILE A 16 6.68 -13.34 6.42
N SER A 17 7.11 -13.13 7.66
CA SER A 17 7.60 -11.83 8.14
C SER A 17 8.85 -11.42 7.39
N LYS A 18 9.77 -12.35 7.17
CA LYS A 18 10.97 -12.11 6.36
C LYS A 18 10.60 -11.81 4.91
N ALA A 19 9.66 -12.57 4.32
CA ALA A 19 9.18 -12.31 2.96
C ALA A 19 8.63 -10.88 2.81
N LEU A 20 7.82 -10.43 3.78
CA LEU A 20 7.31 -9.06 3.83
C LEU A 20 8.44 -8.03 3.85
N GLN A 21 9.43 -8.19 4.75
CA GLN A 21 10.52 -7.21 4.88
C GLN A 21 11.41 -7.16 3.62
N GLU A 22 11.65 -8.29 2.96
CA GLU A 22 12.40 -8.34 1.69
C GLU A 22 11.63 -7.67 0.55
N LEU A 23 10.31 -7.88 0.48
CA LEU A 23 9.44 -7.21 -0.49
C LEU A 23 9.44 -5.68 -0.28
N ARG A 24 9.27 -5.21 0.96
CA ARG A 24 9.31 -3.78 1.30
C ARG A 24 10.61 -3.12 0.84
N LYS A 25 11.75 -3.75 1.13
CA LYS A 25 13.08 -3.28 0.68
C LYS A 25 13.20 -3.25 -0.84
N THR A 26 12.66 -4.26 -1.52
CA THR A 26 12.66 -4.35 -2.98
C THR A 26 11.83 -3.24 -3.60
N VAL A 27 10.61 -3.02 -3.12
CA VAL A 27 9.71 -1.96 -3.60
C VAL A 27 10.34 -0.59 -3.35
N PHE A 28 10.95 -0.38 -2.17
CA PHE A 28 11.67 0.85 -1.84
C PHE A 28 12.85 1.10 -2.80
N SER A 29 13.72 0.10 -3.01
CA SER A 29 14.88 0.24 -3.89
C SER A 29 14.51 0.48 -5.36
N GLN A 30 13.34 0.03 -5.79
CA GLN A 30 12.82 0.24 -7.14
C GLN A 30 12.09 1.57 -7.33
N GLY A 31 11.85 2.32 -6.24
CA GLY A 31 11.07 3.56 -6.29
C GLY A 31 9.60 3.38 -6.68
N LYS A 32 9.04 2.16 -6.53
CA LYS A 32 7.66 1.82 -6.91
C LYS A 32 6.67 2.12 -5.80
N TYR A 33 6.56 3.37 -5.44
CA TYR A 33 5.67 3.86 -4.40
C TYR A 33 5.28 5.31 -4.65
N PHE A 34 4.17 5.73 -4.08
CA PHE A 34 3.78 7.14 -4.08
C PHE A 34 4.70 7.94 -3.14
N ARG A 35 5.09 9.13 -3.60
CA ARG A 35 5.89 10.09 -2.82
C ARG A 35 5.21 11.45 -2.85
N ARG A 36 4.70 11.87 -1.73
CA ARG A 36 4.09 13.20 -1.60
C ARG A 36 5.01 14.34 -2.07
N PRO A 37 6.31 14.36 -1.70
CA PRO A 37 7.24 15.36 -2.22
C PRO A 37 7.44 15.34 -3.73
N ALA A 38 7.37 14.16 -4.40
CA ALA A 38 7.48 14.09 -5.85
C ALA A 38 6.29 14.74 -6.55
N PHE A 39 5.09 14.56 -6.00
CA PHE A 39 3.88 15.22 -6.48
C PHE A 39 4.00 16.76 -6.44
N TRP A 40 4.62 17.32 -5.38
CA TRP A 40 4.84 18.76 -5.26
C TRP A 40 5.89 19.31 -6.23
N LYS A 41 6.88 18.50 -6.65
CA LYS A 41 7.92 18.92 -7.58
C LYS A 41 7.38 19.27 -8.98
N ASP A 42 6.37 18.54 -9.43
CA ASP A 42 5.75 18.71 -10.74
C ASP A 42 4.56 19.69 -10.73
N MET A 43 4.14 20.13 -9.55
CA MET A 43 3.01 21.03 -9.34
C MET A 43 3.46 22.50 -9.49
N THR A 44 2.63 23.33 -10.07
CA THR A 44 2.80 24.80 -10.05
C THR A 44 2.30 25.39 -8.73
N PHE A 45 2.81 26.56 -8.35
CA PHE A 45 2.34 27.24 -7.15
C PHE A 45 0.84 27.55 -7.20
N ALA A 46 0.29 27.85 -8.37
CA ALA A 46 -1.15 28.10 -8.54
C ALA A 46 -2.01 26.86 -8.24
N GLU A 47 -1.52 25.66 -8.59
CA GLU A 47 -2.20 24.40 -8.26
C GLU A 47 -2.06 24.00 -6.79
N PHE A 48 -1.02 24.47 -6.12
CA PHE A 48 -0.78 24.24 -4.69
C PHE A 48 -1.71 25.09 -3.80
N LEU A 49 -2.10 26.27 -4.27
CA LEU A 49 -2.97 27.15 -3.50
C LEU A 49 -4.35 26.50 -3.26
N PRO A 50 -4.90 26.61 -2.04
CA PRO A 50 -6.24 26.11 -1.77
C PRO A 50 -7.25 26.90 -2.63
N PRO A 51 -8.37 26.28 -3.07
CA PRO A 51 -9.42 26.93 -3.84
C PRO A 51 -10.28 27.86 -2.97
N VAL A 52 -9.64 28.77 -2.23
CA VAL A 52 -10.29 29.75 -1.38
C VAL A 52 -10.26 31.09 -2.12
N PRO A 53 -11.44 31.73 -2.37
CA PRO A 53 -11.46 33.05 -2.93
C PRO A 53 -10.89 34.05 -1.90
N ASP A 54 -10.16 35.04 -2.39
CA ASP A 54 -9.68 36.20 -1.60
C ASP A 54 -8.54 35.92 -0.60
N LEU A 55 -7.60 35.04 -0.93
CA LEU A 55 -6.34 34.94 -0.18
C LEU A 55 -5.61 36.29 -0.21
N THR A 56 -5.21 36.77 0.96
CA THR A 56 -4.36 37.96 1.10
C THR A 56 -2.95 37.70 0.55
N GLU A 57 -2.21 38.74 0.24
CA GLU A 57 -0.82 38.60 -0.22
C GLU A 57 0.09 38.02 0.88
N GLU A 58 -0.20 38.24 2.16
CA GLU A 58 0.50 37.66 3.30
C GLU A 58 0.29 36.13 3.33
N GLU A 59 -0.96 35.67 3.26
CA GLU A 59 -1.28 34.24 3.19
C GLU A 59 -0.65 33.55 1.98
N LYS A 60 -0.67 34.17 0.80
CA LYS A 60 0.02 33.65 -0.39
C LYS A 60 1.52 33.53 -0.19
N GLN A 61 2.16 34.45 0.53
CA GLN A 61 3.59 34.36 0.85
C GLN A 61 3.89 33.19 1.81
N GLU A 62 3.06 32.94 2.81
CA GLU A 62 3.18 31.77 3.68
C GLU A 62 3.07 30.47 2.89
N TYR A 63 2.04 30.34 2.04
CA TYR A 63 1.89 29.19 1.15
C TYR A 63 3.10 29.03 0.20
N LEU A 64 3.67 30.11 -0.31
CA LEU A 64 4.85 30.05 -1.19
C LEU A 64 6.09 29.53 -0.45
N ILE A 65 6.26 29.90 0.82
CA ILE A 65 7.37 29.39 1.66
C ILE A 65 7.22 27.90 1.85
N ASP A 66 6.03 27.42 2.21
CA ASP A 66 5.74 26.01 2.41
C ASP A 66 5.89 25.21 1.11
N PHE A 67 5.38 25.72 0.01
CA PHE A 67 5.54 25.12 -1.31
C PHE A 67 7.00 24.94 -1.71
N LYS A 68 7.83 25.98 -1.55
CA LYS A 68 9.27 25.90 -1.83
C LYS A 68 9.97 24.90 -0.92
N LYS A 69 9.59 24.83 0.35
CA LYS A 69 10.12 23.85 1.30
C LYS A 69 9.80 22.42 0.85
N LEU A 70 8.55 22.15 0.47
CA LEU A 70 8.12 20.84 -0.05
C LEU A 70 8.84 20.46 -1.34
N GLN A 71 8.99 21.40 -2.28
CA GLN A 71 9.75 21.17 -3.52
C GLN A 71 11.25 20.89 -3.28
N SER A 72 11.81 21.39 -2.18
CA SER A 72 13.22 21.21 -1.84
C SER A 72 13.52 19.94 -1.05
N LEU A 73 12.51 19.16 -0.66
CA LEU A 73 12.73 17.93 0.08
C LEU A 73 13.57 16.95 -0.74
N PRO A 74 14.60 16.34 -0.10
CA PRO A 74 15.44 15.36 -0.78
C PRO A 74 14.66 14.07 -1.06
N GLU A 75 15.24 13.16 -1.83
CA GLU A 75 14.69 11.80 -1.95
C GLU A 75 14.75 11.09 -0.59
N PRO A 76 13.74 10.25 -0.25
CA PRO A 76 13.76 9.50 1.01
C PRO A 76 14.94 8.53 1.02
N THR A 77 15.72 8.56 2.09
CA THR A 77 16.91 7.71 2.25
C THR A 77 16.59 6.39 2.97
N SER A 78 15.41 6.29 3.56
CA SER A 78 14.95 5.09 4.25
C SER A 78 13.42 4.92 4.13
N ILE A 79 12.95 3.72 4.44
CA ILE A 79 11.52 3.39 4.49
C ILE A 79 10.82 4.24 5.57
N GLU A 80 11.46 4.45 6.71
CA GLU A 80 10.93 5.23 7.83
C GLU A 80 10.68 6.68 7.41
N THR A 81 11.67 7.30 6.77
CA THR A 81 11.53 8.67 6.22
C THR A 81 10.41 8.75 5.18
N LEU A 82 10.29 7.73 4.32
CA LEU A 82 9.21 7.67 3.32
C LEU A 82 7.83 7.58 3.98
N ILE A 83 7.66 6.72 4.99
CA ILE A 83 6.40 6.57 5.73
C ILE A 83 6.04 7.88 6.44
N GLU A 84 7.01 8.52 7.10
CA GLU A 84 6.80 9.81 7.79
C GLU A 84 6.29 10.89 6.82
N TRP A 85 6.86 10.97 5.62
CA TRP A 85 6.43 11.96 4.62
C TRP A 85 5.06 11.68 4.00
N ASN A 86 4.63 10.43 4.02
CA ASN A 86 3.34 9.99 3.47
C ASN A 86 2.34 9.56 4.56
N ALA A 87 2.50 10.07 5.79
CA ALA A 87 1.69 9.63 6.93
C ALA A 87 0.17 9.80 6.76
N GLU A 88 -0.27 10.72 5.89
CA GLU A 88 -1.71 10.97 5.64
C GLU A 88 -2.26 10.11 4.48
N ASP A 89 -1.49 9.95 3.40
CA ASP A 89 -1.97 9.32 2.16
C ASP A 89 -1.49 7.86 2.01
N GLY A 90 -0.42 7.49 2.73
CA GLY A 90 0.29 6.23 2.52
C GLY A 90 1.23 6.28 1.31
N THR A 91 1.94 5.17 1.12
CA THR A 91 2.91 5.02 0.02
C THR A 91 2.29 4.36 -1.22
N HIS A 92 1.02 4.04 -1.20
CA HIS A 92 0.28 3.27 -2.21
C HIS A 92 0.97 1.95 -2.56
N SER A 93 1.58 1.32 -1.56
CA SER A 93 2.38 0.09 -1.73
C SER A 93 2.46 -0.75 -0.45
N ILE A 94 3.08 -1.92 -0.56
CA ILE A 94 3.36 -2.81 0.59
C ILE A 94 4.20 -2.15 1.69
N ILE A 95 4.85 -1.03 1.41
CA ILE A 95 5.66 -0.29 2.39
C ILE A 95 4.82 0.18 3.57
N ASP A 96 3.52 0.41 3.37
CA ASP A 96 2.56 0.80 4.40
C ASP A 96 2.33 -0.29 5.46
N ILE A 97 2.73 -1.52 5.18
CA ILE A 97 2.58 -2.67 6.07
C ILE A 97 3.91 -2.96 6.76
N SER A 98 3.95 -2.87 8.08
CA SER A 98 5.17 -3.05 8.87
C SER A 98 5.42 -4.48 9.34
N GLU A 99 4.36 -5.25 9.62
CA GLU A 99 4.46 -6.56 10.23
C GLU A 99 3.34 -7.52 9.81
N ILE A 100 3.51 -8.79 10.16
CA ILE A 100 2.51 -9.86 10.01
C ILE A 100 1.76 -10.01 11.32
N SER A 101 0.44 -10.17 11.24
CA SER A 101 -0.43 -10.47 12.40
C SER A 101 -1.33 -11.67 12.12
N GLU A 102 -1.95 -12.21 13.17
CA GLU A 102 -2.95 -13.29 13.04
C GLU A 102 -4.33 -12.76 12.64
N SER A 103 -4.61 -11.50 12.94
CA SER A 103 -5.86 -10.81 12.62
C SER A 103 -5.58 -9.44 11.99
N PRO A 104 -6.54 -8.89 11.20
CA PRO A 104 -6.41 -7.57 10.60
C PRO A 104 -6.20 -6.49 11.66
N ASP A 105 -5.21 -5.63 11.41
CA ASP A 105 -4.95 -4.46 12.22
C ASP A 105 -4.20 -3.42 11.37
N PHE A 106 -4.20 -2.18 11.84
CA PHE A 106 -3.50 -1.07 11.20
C PHE A 106 -2.01 -1.35 11.01
N GLY A 107 -1.51 -1.17 9.79
CA GLY A 107 -0.11 -1.38 9.44
C GLY A 107 0.33 -2.85 9.40
N THR A 108 -0.61 -3.81 9.43
CA THR A 108 -0.29 -5.23 9.43
C THR A 108 -0.86 -5.98 8.23
N ALA A 109 -0.27 -7.12 7.87
CA ALA A 109 -0.85 -8.08 6.96
C ALA A 109 -1.27 -9.36 7.69
N ALA A 110 -2.54 -9.74 7.54
CA ALA A 110 -3.10 -10.95 8.14
C ALA A 110 -3.46 -11.98 7.07
N PRO A 111 -3.41 -13.30 7.38
CA PRO A 111 -3.79 -14.34 6.43
C PRO A 111 -5.30 -14.33 6.15
N LEU A 112 -5.70 -14.85 4.99
CA LEU A 112 -7.03 -15.42 4.84
C LEU A 112 -7.07 -16.81 5.49
N SER A 113 -8.09 -17.05 6.30
CA SER A 113 -8.32 -18.37 6.88
C SER A 113 -8.69 -19.40 5.82
N SER A 114 -8.52 -20.69 6.12
CA SER A 114 -8.91 -21.77 5.22
C SER A 114 -10.40 -21.72 4.84
N ILE A 115 -11.26 -21.25 5.73
CA ILE A 115 -12.71 -21.09 5.48
C ILE A 115 -12.94 -19.94 4.48
N GLU A 116 -12.27 -18.81 4.65
CA GLU A 116 -12.40 -17.66 3.75
C GLU A 116 -11.87 -18.00 2.35
N LEU A 117 -10.73 -18.68 2.27
CA LEU A 117 -10.18 -19.18 1.00
C LEU A 117 -11.15 -20.14 0.31
N GLN A 118 -11.72 -21.09 1.06
CA GLN A 118 -12.71 -22.03 0.52
C GLN A 118 -13.98 -21.32 0.03
N ASN A 119 -14.45 -20.32 0.77
CA ASN A 119 -15.65 -19.56 0.41
C ASN A 119 -15.44 -18.71 -0.85
N PHE A 120 -14.26 -18.12 -1.02
CA PHE A 120 -13.98 -17.23 -2.14
C PHE A 120 -13.48 -18.00 -3.37
N PHE A 121 -12.48 -18.87 -3.22
CA PHE A 121 -11.84 -19.58 -4.33
C PHE A 121 -12.40 -20.98 -4.58
N GLY A 122 -13.24 -21.53 -3.70
CA GLY A 122 -13.66 -22.94 -3.75
C GLY A 122 -12.57 -23.92 -3.32
N THR A 123 -11.44 -23.45 -2.79
CA THR A 123 -10.30 -24.23 -2.30
C THR A 123 -9.51 -23.44 -1.26
N ASN A 124 -8.87 -24.15 -0.34
CA ASN A 124 -7.91 -23.55 0.60
C ASN A 124 -6.48 -23.50 0.07
N LYS A 125 -6.26 -23.94 -1.18
CA LYS A 125 -4.97 -23.94 -1.87
C LYS A 125 -5.09 -23.27 -3.24
N PRO A 126 -5.34 -21.92 -3.29
CA PRO A 126 -5.50 -21.26 -4.57
C PRO A 126 -4.21 -21.23 -5.36
N SER A 127 -4.31 -21.37 -6.67
CA SER A 127 -3.20 -21.20 -7.59
C SER A 127 -3.04 -19.73 -7.97
N ARG A 128 -1.87 -19.36 -8.48
CA ARG A 128 -1.61 -18.01 -9.02
C ARG A 128 -2.67 -17.60 -10.04
N LYS A 129 -2.99 -18.46 -10.99
CA LYS A 129 -3.98 -18.20 -12.03
C LYS A 129 -5.39 -17.91 -11.46
N MET A 130 -5.76 -18.58 -10.35
CA MET A 130 -7.06 -18.31 -9.68
C MET A 130 -7.07 -16.91 -9.07
N ILE A 131 -5.98 -16.48 -8.45
CA ILE A 131 -5.87 -15.14 -7.88
C ILE A 131 -5.88 -14.09 -8.99
N GLU A 132 -5.02 -14.21 -9.99
CA GLU A 132 -4.96 -13.26 -11.12
C GLU A 132 -6.31 -13.09 -11.84
N ASN A 133 -7.05 -14.17 -12.04
CA ASN A 133 -8.38 -14.11 -12.69
C ASN A 133 -9.46 -13.44 -11.82
N GLN A 134 -9.26 -13.33 -10.51
CA GLN A 134 -10.26 -12.85 -9.57
C GLN A 134 -9.75 -11.67 -8.71
N GLU A 135 -8.65 -11.05 -9.08
CA GLU A 135 -7.98 -10.02 -8.28
C GLU A 135 -8.89 -8.85 -7.91
N ALA A 136 -9.63 -8.32 -8.88
CA ALA A 136 -10.59 -7.24 -8.64
C ALA A 136 -11.73 -7.68 -7.70
N ALA A 137 -12.28 -8.89 -7.91
CA ALA A 137 -13.33 -9.44 -7.06
C ALA A 137 -12.80 -9.75 -5.64
N LEU A 138 -11.55 -10.17 -5.53
CA LEU A 138 -10.89 -10.40 -4.23
C LEU A 138 -10.74 -9.09 -3.45
N SER A 139 -10.29 -8.03 -4.10
CA SER A 139 -10.19 -6.70 -3.48
C SER A 139 -11.54 -6.22 -2.97
N GLU A 140 -12.59 -6.33 -3.78
CA GLU A 140 -13.95 -5.98 -3.37
C GLU A 140 -14.45 -6.84 -2.20
N TYR A 141 -14.20 -8.14 -2.23
CA TYR A 141 -14.55 -9.08 -1.15
C TYR A 141 -13.85 -8.72 0.16
N LEU A 142 -12.54 -8.44 0.11
CA LEU A 142 -11.75 -8.01 1.28
C LEU A 142 -12.32 -6.74 1.89
N HIS A 143 -12.64 -5.76 1.06
CA HIS A 143 -13.17 -4.48 1.54
C HIS A 143 -14.62 -4.58 2.02
N GLN A 144 -15.54 -5.11 1.21
CA GLN A 144 -16.97 -5.06 1.50
C GLN A 144 -17.47 -6.16 2.42
N LYS A 145 -16.88 -7.37 2.36
CA LYS A 145 -17.34 -8.53 3.12
C LYS A 145 -16.51 -8.79 4.36
N MET A 146 -15.21 -8.51 4.30
CA MET A 146 -14.30 -8.76 5.41
C MET A 146 -13.96 -7.49 6.20
N GLY A 147 -14.40 -6.33 5.75
CA GLY A 147 -14.18 -5.05 6.42
C GLY A 147 -12.72 -4.62 6.44
N ARG A 148 -11.88 -5.15 5.51
CA ARG A 148 -10.50 -4.67 5.37
C ARG A 148 -10.50 -3.21 4.98
N GLY A 149 -9.81 -2.41 5.75
CA GLY A 149 -9.76 -0.96 5.59
C GLY A 149 -8.41 -0.45 5.10
N ARG A 150 -8.29 0.85 5.15
CA ARG A 150 -7.03 1.55 4.87
C ARG A 150 -5.94 1.09 5.83
N TRP A 151 -4.72 1.00 5.34
CA TRP A 151 -3.54 0.55 6.10
C TRP A 151 -3.59 -0.91 6.53
N GLU A 152 -4.47 -1.71 5.93
CA GLU A 152 -4.56 -3.14 6.20
C GLU A 152 -4.16 -3.97 5.00
N GLY A 153 -3.33 -4.97 5.26
CA GLY A 153 -2.87 -5.94 4.29
C GLY A 153 -3.45 -7.34 4.52
N THR A 154 -3.41 -8.11 3.47
CA THR A 154 -3.77 -9.53 3.48
C THR A 154 -2.67 -10.31 2.77
N TYR A 155 -2.35 -11.51 3.24
CA TYR A 155 -1.52 -12.42 2.50
C TYR A 155 -2.20 -13.78 2.27
N ILE A 156 -1.86 -14.42 1.16
CA ILE A 156 -2.36 -15.72 0.74
C ILE A 156 -1.17 -16.57 0.30
N ILE A 157 -1.07 -17.81 0.82
CA ILE A 157 -0.14 -18.78 0.28
C ILE A 157 -0.69 -19.31 -1.04
N VAL A 158 0.10 -19.19 -2.09
CA VAL A 158 -0.22 -19.63 -3.45
C VAL A 158 0.40 -20.99 -3.70
N TYR A 159 -0.37 -21.86 -4.33
CA TYR A 159 0.03 -23.26 -4.52
C TYR A 159 0.23 -23.60 -6.00
N LYS A 160 1.26 -24.41 -6.26
CA LYS A 160 1.49 -25.09 -7.52
C LYS A 160 1.64 -26.58 -7.25
N GLU A 161 0.85 -27.42 -7.95
CA GLU A 161 0.88 -28.88 -7.75
C GLU A 161 0.75 -29.30 -6.27
N GLN A 162 -0.13 -28.62 -5.51
CA GLN A 162 -0.40 -28.82 -4.08
C GLN A 162 0.74 -28.38 -3.12
N LEU A 163 1.85 -27.87 -3.60
CA LEU A 163 2.96 -27.35 -2.79
C LEU A 163 2.92 -25.83 -2.74
N PRO A 164 3.27 -25.20 -1.61
CA PRO A 164 3.48 -23.77 -1.54
C PRO A 164 4.54 -23.31 -2.56
N ASP A 165 4.19 -22.31 -3.38
CA ASP A 165 5.05 -21.83 -4.47
C ASP A 165 5.34 -20.32 -4.34
N GLU A 166 4.32 -19.54 -3.99
CA GLU A 166 4.45 -18.09 -3.82
C GLU A 166 3.64 -17.61 -2.61
N ILE A 167 3.87 -16.37 -2.22
CA ILE A 167 3.02 -15.61 -1.32
C ILE A 167 2.45 -14.44 -2.13
N TYR A 168 1.14 -14.28 -2.10
CA TYR A 168 0.44 -13.12 -2.64
C TYR A 168 0.14 -12.15 -1.50
N PHE A 169 0.64 -10.93 -1.59
CA PHE A 169 0.31 -9.83 -0.70
C PHE A 169 -0.60 -8.84 -1.41
N THR A 170 -1.64 -8.37 -0.76
CA THR A 170 -2.53 -7.31 -1.24
C THR A 170 -3.05 -6.47 -0.08
N GLY A 171 -3.46 -5.25 -0.35
CA GLY A 171 -3.98 -4.37 0.69
C GLY A 171 -4.42 -3.02 0.17
N PHE A 172 -4.72 -2.13 1.13
CA PHE A 172 -5.28 -0.81 0.89
C PHE A 172 -4.40 0.25 1.55
N SER A 173 -4.08 1.30 0.81
CA SER A 173 -3.34 2.46 1.33
C SER A 173 -4.24 3.47 2.05
N GLY A 174 -3.63 4.53 2.60
CA GLY A 174 -4.30 5.51 3.45
C GLY A 174 -5.13 6.58 2.74
N ASP A 175 -5.07 6.69 1.40
CA ASP A 175 -5.73 7.72 0.58
C ASP A 175 -7.26 7.58 0.41
#